data_3409ceb022ef0ea11b544b05bb1706d4
#
_entry.id   3409ceb022ef0ea11b544b05bb1706d4
#
_cell.length_a   1.000
_cell.length_b   1.000
_cell.length_c   1.000
_cell.angle_alpha   90.00
_cell.angle_beta   90.00
_cell.angle_gamma   90.00
#
_symmetry.space_group_name_H-M   'P 1'
#
loop_
_entity.id
_entity.type
_entity.pdbx_description
1 polymer ?
#
loop_
_entity_poly.entity_id
_entity_poly.type
_entity_poly.pdbx_seq_one_letter_code
_entity_poly.pdbx_strand_id
1 'polypeptide(L)'
;MIGDSLALASAFLFALANIAIAKAARERSADNGVLLSIVATAALSTLILLLHPKQPFPESQVFFGAVGWFAASGILATVWGRLTLFKAVRYAGVVRATTVRRLTPFFSALLGWALLSESISGFGLLGMALMGASFALIYLDNNRKLENTEVFADADIQRGYMFGLLCAIAYAFSYIVRKRGLETVPDACLGALVGSVAALMYYLLGCLLSSKFRSDLRALLTTPDPWQLFAAVSISAGQISQFMALNYIGVGRLAIINSAEIFLSSYLAVIIFKTERWPSQLIALATALATAGIILVATG
;
A
#
# COMPACT_ATOMS: atom_id res chain seq x y z
N MET A 1 -8.19 14.55 -13.63
CA MET A 1 -7.64 13.66 -14.69
C MET A 1 -6.18 13.26 -14.40
N ILE A 2 -5.21 14.18 -14.28
CA ILE A 2 -3.79 13.79 -14.00
C ILE A 2 -3.65 12.99 -12.72
N GLY A 3 -4.22 13.47 -11.61
CA GLY A 3 -4.14 12.77 -10.33
C GLY A 3 -4.77 11.37 -10.34
N ASP A 4 -5.89 11.21 -11.02
CA ASP A 4 -6.59 9.92 -11.16
C ASP A 4 -5.78 8.93 -12.00
N SER A 5 -5.17 9.42 -13.09
CA SER A 5 -4.29 8.59 -13.92
C SER A 5 -3.04 8.13 -13.15
N LEU A 6 -2.46 9.00 -12.33
CA LEU A 6 -1.34 8.65 -11.46
C LEU A 6 -1.75 7.65 -10.37
N ALA A 7 -2.96 7.80 -9.81
CA ALA A 7 -3.51 6.85 -8.84
C ALA A 7 -3.75 5.46 -9.46
N LEU A 8 -4.30 5.40 -10.68
CA LEU A 8 -4.48 4.16 -11.42
C LEU A 8 -3.14 3.52 -11.81
N ALA A 9 -2.16 4.32 -12.25
CA ALA A 9 -0.80 3.84 -12.51
C ALA A 9 -0.16 3.24 -11.25
N SER A 10 -0.33 3.90 -10.10
CA SER A 10 0.09 3.38 -8.80
C SER A 10 -0.58 2.05 -8.48
N ALA A 11 -1.91 1.94 -8.66
CA ALA A 11 -2.66 0.70 -8.44
C ALA A 11 -2.15 -0.45 -9.32
N PHE A 12 -1.87 -0.17 -10.61
CA PHE A 12 -1.33 -1.15 -11.54
C PHE A 12 0.08 -1.62 -11.13
N LEU A 13 0.96 -0.69 -10.76
CA LEU A 13 2.32 -1.00 -10.32
C LEU A 13 2.32 -1.82 -9.02
N PHE A 14 1.45 -1.52 -8.07
CA PHE A 14 1.27 -2.35 -6.88
C PHE A 14 0.68 -3.73 -7.21
N ALA A 15 -0.22 -3.82 -8.18
CA ALA A 15 -0.73 -5.11 -8.64
C ALA A 15 0.37 -5.99 -9.23
N LEU A 16 1.24 -5.44 -10.07
CA LEU A 16 2.42 -6.15 -10.59
C LEU A 16 3.35 -6.60 -9.47
N ALA A 17 3.59 -5.73 -8.49
CA ALA A 17 4.42 -6.05 -7.34
C ALA A 17 3.84 -7.20 -6.50
N ASN A 18 2.53 -7.19 -6.23
CA ASN A 18 1.86 -8.24 -5.47
C ASN A 18 2.03 -9.62 -6.12
N ILE A 19 1.92 -9.69 -7.44
CA ILE A 19 2.10 -10.95 -8.17
C ILE A 19 3.55 -11.40 -8.16
N ALA A 20 4.49 -10.46 -8.35
CA ALA A 20 5.91 -10.77 -8.31
C ALA A 20 6.34 -11.28 -6.93
N ILE A 21 5.82 -10.67 -5.83
CA ILE A 21 6.02 -11.16 -4.47
C ILE A 21 5.45 -12.58 -4.31
N ALA A 22 4.23 -12.82 -4.79
CA ALA A 22 3.60 -14.13 -4.70
C ALA A 22 4.40 -15.20 -5.48
N LYS A 23 5.01 -14.83 -6.60
CA LYS A 23 5.87 -15.73 -7.39
C LYS A 23 7.20 -15.99 -6.69
N ALA A 24 7.86 -14.95 -6.18
CA ALA A 24 9.10 -15.09 -5.42
C ALA A 24 8.92 -15.97 -4.18
N ALA A 25 7.78 -15.81 -3.46
CA ALA A 25 7.47 -16.63 -2.28
C ALA A 25 7.27 -18.11 -2.56
N ARG A 26 6.87 -18.48 -3.79
CA ARG A 26 6.75 -19.88 -4.21
C ARG A 26 8.11 -20.51 -4.53
N GLU A 27 9.05 -19.71 -4.99
CA GLU A 27 10.38 -20.18 -5.44
C GLU A 27 11.40 -20.19 -4.28
N ARG A 28 11.24 -19.30 -3.29
CA ARG A 28 12.15 -19.18 -2.13
C ARG A 28 11.42 -18.77 -0.85
N SER A 29 11.90 -19.30 0.27
CA SER A 29 11.29 -19.07 1.61
C SER A 29 11.73 -17.78 2.33
N ALA A 30 12.62 -16.97 1.76
CA ALA A 30 13.17 -15.77 2.42
C ALA A 30 12.39 -14.51 2.01
N ASP A 31 11.71 -13.90 2.97
CA ASP A 31 10.96 -12.64 2.80
C ASP A 31 11.89 -11.41 2.91
N ASN A 32 12.69 -11.17 1.88
CA ASN A 32 13.59 -10.02 1.80
C ASN A 32 13.01 -8.83 1.01
N GLY A 33 11.78 -8.97 0.48
CA GLY A 33 11.16 -8.00 -0.41
C GLY A 33 10.92 -6.62 0.23
N VAL A 34 10.76 -6.58 1.55
CA VAL A 34 10.52 -5.34 2.29
C VAL A 34 11.74 -4.41 2.23
N LEU A 35 12.89 -4.90 2.66
CA LEU A 35 14.12 -4.10 2.70
C LEU A 35 14.54 -3.70 1.29
N LEU A 36 14.43 -4.63 0.33
CA LEU A 36 14.72 -4.36 -1.08
C LEU A 36 13.85 -3.24 -1.65
N SER A 37 12.55 -3.22 -1.33
CA SER A 37 11.64 -2.17 -1.77
C SER A 37 11.95 -0.81 -1.14
N ILE A 38 12.42 -0.76 0.11
CA ILE A 38 12.83 0.47 0.78
C ILE A 38 14.08 1.05 0.09
N VAL A 39 15.10 0.20 -0.14
CA VAL A 39 16.33 0.60 -0.83
C VAL A 39 16.04 1.04 -2.27
N ALA A 40 15.21 0.29 -3.00
CA ALA A 40 14.83 0.63 -4.37
C ALA A 40 14.05 1.97 -4.42
N THR A 41 13.16 2.25 -3.45
CA THR A 41 12.44 3.52 -3.38
C THR A 41 13.41 4.68 -3.11
N ALA A 42 14.35 4.52 -2.19
CA ALA A 42 15.37 5.54 -1.92
C ALA A 42 16.23 5.79 -3.15
N ALA A 43 16.71 4.73 -3.82
CA ALA A 43 17.55 4.84 -5.02
C ALA A 43 16.81 5.49 -6.19
N LEU A 44 15.58 5.05 -6.49
CA LEU A 44 14.78 5.59 -7.58
C LEU A 44 14.39 7.05 -7.34
N SER A 45 13.97 7.38 -6.11
CA SER A 45 13.64 8.77 -5.75
C SER A 45 14.86 9.68 -5.85
N THR A 46 16.03 9.21 -5.38
CA THR A 46 17.29 9.96 -5.50
C THR A 46 17.66 10.19 -6.97
N LEU A 47 17.56 9.14 -7.80
CA LEU A 47 17.86 9.26 -9.23
C LEU A 47 16.96 10.28 -9.91
N ILE A 48 15.66 10.26 -9.65
CA ILE A 48 14.71 11.24 -10.21
C ILE A 48 15.05 12.65 -9.75
N LEU A 49 15.33 12.85 -8.45
CA LEU A 49 15.71 14.16 -7.90
C LEU A 49 17.01 14.73 -8.48
N LEU A 50 17.96 13.86 -8.85
CA LEU A 50 19.21 14.28 -9.50
C LEU A 50 19.00 14.67 -10.97
N LEU A 51 18.03 14.06 -11.64
CA LEU A 51 17.76 14.30 -13.07
C LEU A 51 16.80 15.49 -13.31
N HIS A 52 16.04 15.91 -12.30
CA HIS A 52 15.11 17.02 -12.45
C HIS A 52 15.72 18.31 -11.89
N PRO A 53 15.44 19.48 -12.53
CA PRO A 53 15.90 20.77 -12.02
C PRO A 53 15.32 21.00 -10.63
N LYS A 54 16.19 21.33 -9.69
CA LYS A 54 15.80 21.59 -8.30
C LYS A 54 14.92 22.83 -8.23
N GLN A 55 13.72 22.68 -7.71
CA GLN A 55 12.93 23.80 -7.24
C GLN A 55 13.67 24.43 -6.03
N PRO A 56 13.67 25.75 -5.87
CA PRO A 56 14.22 26.37 -4.67
C PRO A 56 13.51 25.80 -3.43
N PHE A 57 14.28 25.29 -2.48
CA PHE A 57 13.73 24.81 -1.23
C PHE A 57 13.12 25.98 -0.43
N PRO A 58 11.98 25.78 0.24
CA PRO A 58 11.41 26.78 1.13
C PRO A 58 12.35 27.06 2.31
N GLU A 59 12.02 28.08 3.11
CA GLU A 59 12.76 28.41 4.33
C GLU A 59 13.02 27.18 5.20
N SER A 60 14.14 27.16 5.90
CA SER A 60 14.64 25.98 6.63
C SER A 60 13.62 25.37 7.60
N GLN A 61 12.85 26.21 8.31
CA GLN A 61 11.83 25.71 9.27
C GLN A 61 10.68 24.97 8.56
N VAL A 62 10.21 25.52 7.43
CA VAL A 62 9.16 24.93 6.60
C VAL A 62 9.63 23.60 6.02
N PHE A 63 10.87 23.57 5.51
CA PHE A 63 11.49 22.37 4.97
C PHE A 63 11.59 21.24 6.02
N PHE A 64 12.13 21.53 7.21
CA PHE A 64 12.24 20.54 8.29
C PHE A 64 10.88 20.04 8.77
N GLY A 65 9.85 20.89 8.76
CA GLY A 65 8.46 20.48 9.03
C GLY A 65 7.97 19.43 8.02
N ALA A 66 8.18 19.68 6.72
CA ALA A 66 7.82 18.72 5.67
C ALA A 66 8.60 17.39 5.79
N VAL A 67 9.90 17.46 6.06
CA VAL A 67 10.74 16.27 6.31
C VAL A 67 10.19 15.46 7.49
N GLY A 68 9.75 16.11 8.56
CA GLY A 68 9.10 15.43 9.69
C GLY A 68 7.83 14.68 9.28
N TRP A 69 6.95 15.32 8.50
CA TRP A 69 5.75 14.68 7.98
C TRP A 69 6.08 13.49 7.07
N PHE A 70 7.01 13.63 6.15
CA PHE A 70 7.41 12.54 5.24
C PHE A 70 8.06 11.38 6.00
N ALA A 71 8.92 11.65 6.97
CA ALA A 71 9.53 10.62 7.82
C ALA A 71 8.45 9.87 8.62
N ALA A 72 7.50 10.59 9.25
CA ALA A 72 6.38 9.98 9.95
C ALA A 72 5.54 9.09 9.02
N SER A 73 5.31 9.51 7.76
CA SER A 73 4.58 8.68 6.80
C SER A 73 5.31 7.38 6.47
N GLY A 74 6.63 7.43 6.31
CA GLY A 74 7.47 6.25 6.07
C GLY A 74 7.42 5.26 7.24
N ILE A 75 7.51 5.75 8.46
CA ILE A 75 7.39 4.94 9.69
C ILE A 75 6.00 4.33 9.79
N LEU A 76 4.94 5.12 9.62
CA LEU A 76 3.55 4.64 9.69
C LEU A 76 3.25 3.55 8.66
N ALA A 77 3.60 3.77 7.38
CA ALA A 77 3.31 2.82 6.32
C ALA A 77 4.23 1.59 6.37
N THR A 78 5.54 1.84 6.46
CA THR A 78 6.54 0.78 6.24
C THR A 78 6.85 0.01 7.52
N VAL A 79 6.81 0.67 8.69
CA VAL A 79 7.09 -0.01 9.97
C VAL A 79 5.78 -0.48 10.59
N TRP A 80 4.93 0.43 11.01
CA TRP A 80 3.72 0.08 11.75
C TRP A 80 2.71 -0.68 10.89
N GLY A 81 2.45 -0.23 9.67
CA GLY A 81 1.54 -0.89 8.75
C GLY A 81 1.97 -2.32 8.44
N ARG A 82 3.26 -2.55 8.18
CA ARG A 82 3.76 -3.91 7.90
C ARG A 82 3.87 -4.79 9.13
N LEU A 83 4.34 -4.27 10.27
CA LEU A 83 4.41 -5.06 11.52
C LEU A 83 3.02 -5.54 11.96
N THR A 84 2.02 -4.68 11.88
CA THR A 84 0.64 -5.04 12.21
C THR A 84 0.07 -6.01 11.19
N LEU A 85 0.37 -5.86 9.89
CA LEU A 85 -0.03 -6.81 8.86
C LEU A 85 0.58 -8.20 9.09
N PHE A 86 1.87 -8.29 9.41
CA PHE A 86 2.52 -9.57 9.71
C PHE A 86 1.89 -10.26 10.93
N LYS A 87 1.59 -9.49 11.98
CA LYS A 87 0.86 -10.03 13.14
C LYS A 87 -0.53 -10.51 12.75
N ALA A 88 -1.28 -9.74 11.96
CA ALA A 88 -2.59 -10.13 11.46
C ALA A 88 -2.52 -11.45 10.67
N VAL A 89 -1.57 -11.57 9.75
CA VAL A 89 -1.34 -12.80 8.97
C VAL A 89 -0.97 -13.98 9.86
N ARG A 90 -0.13 -13.76 10.85
CA ARG A 90 0.28 -14.82 11.80
C ARG A 90 -0.89 -15.37 12.60
N TYR A 91 -1.83 -14.52 13.03
CA TYR A 91 -2.93 -14.90 13.90
C TYR A 91 -4.18 -15.36 13.13
N ALA A 92 -4.48 -14.78 11.97
CA ALA A 92 -5.73 -15.07 11.23
C ALA A 92 -5.52 -15.62 9.81
N GLY A 93 -4.27 -15.75 9.37
CA GLY A 93 -3.93 -16.14 8.00
C GLY A 93 -3.98 -14.98 7.02
N VAL A 94 -3.37 -15.18 5.85
CA VAL A 94 -3.18 -14.14 4.82
C VAL A 94 -4.52 -13.58 4.32
N VAL A 95 -5.48 -14.45 4.04
CA VAL A 95 -6.77 -14.07 3.44
C VAL A 95 -7.56 -13.15 4.36
N ARG A 96 -7.73 -13.54 5.64
CA ARG A 96 -8.47 -12.74 6.63
C ARG A 96 -7.76 -11.41 6.91
N ALA A 97 -6.44 -11.44 7.09
CA ALA A 97 -5.64 -10.24 7.35
C ALA A 97 -5.72 -9.21 6.21
N THR A 98 -5.57 -9.66 4.96
CA THR A 98 -5.64 -8.78 3.79
C THR A 98 -7.06 -8.27 3.54
N THR A 99 -8.10 -9.06 3.86
CA THR A 99 -9.49 -8.61 3.77
C THR A 99 -9.77 -7.44 4.72
N VAL A 100 -9.32 -7.51 5.97
CA VAL A 100 -9.49 -6.41 6.92
C VAL A 100 -8.68 -5.17 6.51
N ARG A 101 -7.47 -5.34 5.99
CA ARG A 101 -6.67 -4.23 5.45
C ARG A 101 -7.39 -3.46 4.34
N ARG A 102 -8.33 -4.07 3.62
CA ARG A 102 -9.15 -3.39 2.58
C ARG A 102 -10.08 -2.32 3.14
N LEU A 103 -10.19 -2.17 4.46
CA LEU A 103 -10.86 -1.04 5.09
C LEU A 103 -10.04 0.26 5.02
N THR A 104 -8.77 0.22 4.59
CA THR A 104 -7.91 1.41 4.43
C THR A 104 -8.58 2.55 3.67
N PRO A 105 -9.26 2.37 2.51
CA PRO A 105 -9.93 3.46 1.80
C PRO A 105 -11.01 4.17 2.62
N PHE A 106 -11.77 3.41 3.43
CA PHE A 106 -12.81 3.99 4.29
C PHE A 106 -12.20 4.85 5.38
N PHE A 107 -11.16 4.36 6.06
CA PHE A 107 -10.43 5.16 7.06
C PHE A 107 -9.74 6.36 6.42
N SER A 108 -9.19 6.21 5.21
CA SER A 108 -8.55 7.31 4.49
C SER A 108 -9.54 8.42 4.13
N ALA A 109 -10.73 8.06 3.67
CA ALA A 109 -11.79 9.03 3.37
C ALA A 109 -12.30 9.72 4.65
N LEU A 110 -12.54 8.95 5.71
CA LEU A 110 -12.97 9.48 7.00
C LEU A 110 -11.93 10.44 7.61
N LEU A 111 -10.66 10.06 7.60
CA LEU A 111 -9.57 10.89 8.11
C LEU A 111 -9.30 12.10 7.22
N GLY A 112 -9.42 11.97 5.89
CA GLY A 112 -9.34 13.08 4.95
C GLY A 112 -10.41 14.13 5.22
N TRP A 113 -11.65 13.69 5.42
CA TRP A 113 -12.74 14.57 5.82
C TRP A 113 -12.49 15.23 7.19
N ALA A 114 -12.11 14.44 8.20
CA ALA A 114 -11.99 14.94 9.58
C ALA A 114 -10.74 15.81 9.82
N LEU A 115 -9.59 15.49 9.18
CA LEU A 115 -8.30 16.10 9.48
C LEU A 115 -7.79 17.05 8.39
N LEU A 116 -8.24 16.86 7.14
CA LEU A 116 -7.83 17.69 6.00
C LEU A 116 -8.97 18.53 5.45
N SER A 117 -10.17 18.46 6.06
CA SER A 117 -11.38 19.15 5.59
C SER A 117 -11.73 18.83 4.13
N GLU A 118 -11.38 17.62 3.66
CA GLU A 118 -11.73 17.15 2.32
C GLU A 118 -13.26 16.97 2.22
N SER A 119 -13.88 17.52 1.18
CA SER A 119 -15.29 17.30 0.93
C SER A 119 -15.52 15.92 0.31
N ILE A 120 -16.52 15.19 0.80
CA ILE A 120 -16.95 13.94 0.17
C ILE A 120 -18.22 14.27 -0.61
N SER A 121 -18.16 14.17 -1.95
CA SER A 121 -19.33 14.39 -2.81
C SER A 121 -20.37 13.27 -2.64
N GLY A 122 -21.61 13.52 -3.04
CA GLY A 122 -22.66 12.48 -3.05
C GLY A 122 -22.27 11.27 -3.92
N PHE A 123 -21.64 11.52 -5.07
CA PHE A 123 -21.07 10.46 -5.92
C PHE A 123 -19.91 9.73 -5.22
N GLY A 124 -19.08 10.43 -4.45
CA GLY A 124 -18.04 9.84 -3.63
C GLY A 124 -18.61 8.88 -2.57
N LEU A 125 -19.69 9.25 -1.88
CA LEU A 125 -20.38 8.39 -0.91
C LEU A 125 -20.97 7.14 -1.59
N LEU A 126 -21.62 7.30 -2.75
CA LEU A 126 -22.16 6.17 -3.51
C LEU A 126 -21.04 5.24 -3.99
N GLY A 127 -19.93 5.80 -4.47
CA GLY A 127 -18.75 5.04 -4.88
C GLY A 127 -18.16 4.25 -3.72
N MET A 128 -18.06 4.85 -2.52
CA MET A 128 -17.63 4.16 -1.30
C MET A 128 -18.58 3.02 -0.92
N ALA A 129 -19.89 3.22 -1.05
CA ALA A 129 -20.88 2.17 -0.78
C ALA A 129 -20.73 0.98 -1.74
N LEU A 130 -20.53 1.24 -3.04
CA LEU A 130 -20.26 0.18 -4.02
C LEU A 130 -18.95 -0.57 -3.75
N MET A 131 -17.90 0.14 -3.34
CA MET A 131 -16.65 -0.48 -2.89
C MET A 131 -16.85 -1.36 -1.66
N GLY A 132 -17.64 -0.89 -0.69
CA GLY A 132 -18.01 -1.68 0.49
C GLY A 132 -18.75 -2.97 0.13
N ALA A 133 -19.73 -2.87 -0.76
CA ALA A 133 -20.45 -4.05 -1.27
C ALA A 133 -19.51 -5.01 -2.01
N SER A 134 -18.59 -4.49 -2.84
CA SER A 134 -17.56 -5.28 -3.51
C SER A 134 -16.69 -6.05 -2.51
N PHE A 135 -16.21 -5.39 -1.46
CA PHE A 135 -15.40 -6.05 -0.42
C PHE A 135 -16.20 -7.08 0.38
N ALA A 136 -17.49 -6.84 0.64
CA ALA A 136 -18.37 -7.82 1.26
C ALA A 136 -18.50 -9.09 0.40
N LEU A 137 -18.65 -8.95 -0.93
CA LEU A 137 -18.69 -10.11 -1.84
C LEU A 137 -17.38 -10.90 -1.83
N ILE A 138 -16.24 -10.23 -1.84
CA ILE A 138 -14.93 -10.89 -1.74
C ILE A 138 -14.79 -11.62 -0.39
N TYR A 139 -15.26 -11.02 0.69
CA TYR A 139 -15.26 -11.64 2.01
C TYR A 139 -16.10 -12.91 2.03
N LEU A 140 -17.30 -12.88 1.45
CA LEU A 140 -18.19 -14.05 1.34
C LEU A 140 -17.57 -15.17 0.49
N ASP A 141 -16.96 -14.84 -0.66
CA ASP A 141 -16.28 -15.83 -1.52
C ASP A 141 -15.10 -16.49 -0.78
N ASN A 142 -14.33 -15.70 -0.04
CA ASN A 142 -13.19 -16.19 0.72
C ASN A 142 -13.62 -17.07 1.90
N ASN A 143 -14.67 -16.69 2.65
CA ASN A 143 -15.16 -17.50 3.77
C ASN A 143 -15.66 -18.86 3.31
N ARG A 144 -16.40 -18.95 2.21
CA ARG A 144 -16.85 -20.23 1.64
C ARG A 144 -15.70 -21.19 1.32
N LYS A 145 -14.51 -20.63 0.98
CA LYS A 145 -13.31 -21.42 0.70
C LYS A 145 -12.55 -21.83 1.98
N LEU A 146 -12.69 -21.07 3.06
CA LEU A 146 -11.96 -21.27 4.32
C LEU A 146 -12.69 -22.16 5.33
N GLU A 147 -14.01 -22.33 5.22
CA GLU A 147 -14.79 -23.21 6.10
C GLU A 147 -14.30 -24.67 6.11
N ASN A 148 -13.57 -25.09 5.07
CA ASN A 148 -13.01 -26.44 4.97
C ASN A 148 -11.55 -26.57 5.45
N THR A 149 -10.93 -25.51 5.99
CA THR A 149 -9.47 -25.49 6.30
C THR A 149 -9.15 -24.74 7.60
N GLU A 150 -9.95 -24.89 8.65
CA GLU A 150 -9.68 -24.17 9.90
C GLU A 150 -8.50 -24.74 10.67
N VAL A 151 -7.40 -23.97 10.70
CA VAL A 151 -6.16 -24.26 11.46
C VAL A 151 -5.97 -23.29 12.63
N PHE A 152 -6.83 -22.28 12.79
CA PHE A 152 -6.66 -21.20 13.77
C PHE A 152 -7.75 -21.23 14.84
N ALA A 153 -7.38 -21.03 16.11
CA ALA A 153 -8.34 -20.85 17.19
C ALA A 153 -9.10 -19.52 17.07
N ASP A 154 -10.37 -19.47 17.48
CA ASP A 154 -11.22 -18.27 17.40
C ASP A 154 -10.61 -17.05 18.07
N ALA A 155 -9.96 -17.21 19.23
CA ALA A 155 -9.27 -16.13 19.94
C ALA A 155 -8.09 -15.55 19.13
N ASP A 156 -7.39 -16.37 18.36
CA ASP A 156 -6.30 -15.92 17.51
C ASP A 156 -6.84 -15.21 16.26
N ILE A 157 -7.94 -15.68 15.69
CA ILE A 157 -8.63 -15.00 14.58
C ILE A 157 -9.06 -13.59 14.99
N GLN A 158 -9.63 -13.43 16.18
CA GLN A 158 -10.01 -12.13 16.73
C GLN A 158 -8.80 -11.18 16.89
N ARG A 159 -7.68 -11.68 17.43
CA ARG A 159 -6.41 -10.91 17.50
C ARG A 159 -5.93 -10.53 16.11
N GLY A 160 -6.01 -11.44 15.15
CA GLY A 160 -5.65 -11.19 13.76
C GLY A 160 -6.49 -10.07 13.13
N TYR A 161 -7.78 -10.04 13.37
CA TYR A 161 -8.67 -8.95 12.91
C TYR A 161 -8.32 -7.62 13.55
N MET A 162 -8.02 -7.58 14.85
CA MET A 162 -7.56 -6.37 15.53
C MET A 162 -6.27 -5.82 14.92
N PHE A 163 -5.27 -6.67 14.67
CA PHE A 163 -4.04 -6.25 14.02
C PHE A 163 -4.26 -5.83 12.56
N GLY A 164 -5.18 -6.48 11.83
CA GLY A 164 -5.58 -6.07 10.48
C GLY A 164 -6.23 -4.68 10.46
N LEU A 165 -7.07 -4.38 11.44
CA LEU A 165 -7.68 -3.06 11.60
C LEU A 165 -6.63 -1.98 11.91
N LEU A 166 -5.72 -2.25 12.85
CA LEU A 166 -4.60 -1.35 13.16
C LEU A 166 -3.71 -1.11 11.94
N CYS A 167 -3.51 -2.12 11.11
CA CYS A 167 -2.81 -1.99 9.83
C CYS A 167 -3.53 -1.03 8.88
N ALA A 168 -4.85 -1.19 8.70
CA ALA A 168 -5.66 -0.33 7.83
C ALA A 168 -5.62 1.13 8.30
N ILE A 169 -5.73 1.36 9.60
CA ILE A 169 -5.64 2.69 10.22
C ILE A 169 -4.25 3.29 10.02
N ALA A 170 -3.17 2.52 10.24
CA ALA A 170 -1.80 3.00 10.06
C ALA A 170 -1.53 3.45 8.61
N TYR A 171 -2.01 2.68 7.62
CA TYR A 171 -1.91 3.08 6.21
C TYR A 171 -2.74 4.34 5.91
N ALA A 172 -3.96 4.43 6.44
CA ALA A 172 -4.80 5.61 6.26
C ALA A 172 -4.15 6.86 6.85
N PHE A 173 -3.63 6.79 8.07
CA PHE A 173 -2.87 7.88 8.66
C PHE A 173 -1.62 8.23 7.85
N SER A 174 -0.92 7.25 7.29
CA SER A 174 0.25 7.54 6.45
C SER A 174 -0.09 8.41 5.25
N TYR A 175 -1.27 8.26 4.65
CA TYR A 175 -1.73 9.11 3.55
C TYR A 175 -2.00 10.55 4.00
N ILE A 176 -2.61 10.72 5.18
CA ILE A 176 -2.84 12.05 5.77
C ILE A 176 -1.51 12.78 5.98
N VAL A 177 -0.55 12.11 6.61
CA VAL A 177 0.77 12.70 6.92
C VAL A 177 1.53 13.03 5.64
N ARG A 178 1.42 12.18 4.58
CA ARG A 178 1.96 12.46 3.25
C ARG A 178 1.37 13.73 2.65
N LYS A 179 0.04 13.85 2.71
CA LYS A 179 -0.67 15.02 2.17
C LYS A 179 -0.22 16.28 2.88
N ARG A 180 -0.11 16.28 4.22
CA ARG A 180 0.42 17.42 4.99
C ARG A 180 1.84 17.79 4.60
N GLY A 181 2.71 16.81 4.39
CA GLY A 181 4.06 17.06 3.88
C GLY A 181 4.07 17.69 2.49
N LEU A 182 3.22 17.21 1.59
CA LEU A 182 3.09 17.71 0.21
C LEU A 182 2.44 19.10 0.13
N GLU A 183 1.54 19.45 1.05
CA GLU A 183 0.99 20.81 1.18
C GLU A 183 2.08 21.84 1.54
N THR A 184 3.13 21.38 2.22
CA THR A 184 4.26 22.20 2.64
C THR A 184 5.36 22.24 1.56
N VAL A 185 5.75 21.06 1.07
CA VAL A 185 6.74 20.89 0.00
C VAL A 185 6.15 19.91 -1.04
N PRO A 186 5.64 20.37 -2.19
CA PRO A 186 4.92 19.57 -3.17
C PRO A 186 5.84 18.69 -4.03
N ASP A 187 6.93 18.18 -3.46
CA ASP A 187 7.88 17.28 -4.12
C ASP A 187 7.63 15.82 -3.70
N ALA A 188 7.01 15.08 -4.61
CA ALA A 188 6.66 13.67 -4.42
C ALA A 188 7.91 12.77 -4.25
N CYS A 189 8.98 13.07 -4.98
CA CYS A 189 10.21 12.28 -4.93
C CYS A 189 10.96 12.53 -3.62
N LEU A 190 11.01 13.78 -3.15
CA LEU A 190 11.54 14.11 -1.84
C LEU A 190 10.76 13.40 -0.73
N GLY A 191 9.42 13.42 -0.81
CA GLY A 191 8.56 12.73 0.16
C GLY A 191 8.80 11.22 0.21
N ALA A 192 8.91 10.58 -0.95
CA ALA A 192 9.20 9.16 -1.06
C ALA A 192 10.62 8.82 -0.57
N LEU A 193 11.61 9.66 -0.87
CA LEU A 193 12.98 9.51 -0.40
C LEU A 193 13.07 9.60 1.12
N VAL A 194 12.56 10.68 1.71
CA VAL A 194 12.61 10.90 3.16
C VAL A 194 11.89 9.77 3.90
N GLY A 195 10.70 9.37 3.44
CA GLY A 195 9.95 8.26 4.03
C GLY A 195 10.70 6.93 3.96
N SER A 196 11.36 6.63 2.83
CA SER A 196 12.16 5.41 2.70
C SER A 196 13.45 5.45 3.52
N VAL A 197 14.13 6.60 3.61
CA VAL A 197 15.30 6.77 4.48
C VAL A 197 14.92 6.57 5.95
N ALA A 198 13.82 7.17 6.41
CA ALA A 198 13.33 6.97 7.78
C ALA A 198 13.03 5.49 8.09
N ALA A 199 12.39 4.78 7.15
CA ALA A 199 12.16 3.34 7.27
C ALA A 199 13.48 2.55 7.26
N LEU A 200 14.44 2.91 6.41
CA LEU A 200 15.77 2.27 6.36
C LEU A 200 16.51 2.45 7.68
N MET A 201 16.50 3.66 8.26
CA MET A 201 17.11 3.93 9.57
C MET A 201 16.51 3.04 10.65
N TYR A 202 15.17 2.85 10.66
CA TYR A 202 14.53 1.91 11.58
C TYR A 202 15.05 0.48 11.39
N TYR A 203 15.19 -0.01 10.16
CA TYR A 203 15.73 -1.34 9.88
C TYR A 203 17.20 -1.46 10.29
N LEU A 204 18.03 -0.46 10.05
CA LEU A 204 19.43 -0.45 10.46
C LEU A 204 19.57 -0.47 11.99
N LEU A 205 18.78 0.33 12.70
CA LEU A 205 18.72 0.27 14.16
C LEU A 205 18.24 -1.09 14.65
N GLY A 206 17.25 -1.68 13.97
CA GLY A 206 16.77 -3.05 14.22
C GLY A 206 17.88 -4.10 14.07
N CYS A 207 18.81 -3.91 13.12
CA CYS A 207 19.97 -4.80 12.95
C CYS A 207 20.92 -4.83 14.16
N LEU A 208 20.99 -3.75 14.94
CA LEU A 208 21.77 -3.70 16.18
C LEU A 208 21.13 -4.56 17.29
N LEU A 209 19.80 -4.65 17.28
CA LEU A 209 19.01 -5.27 18.35
C LEU A 209 18.54 -6.70 18.02
N SER A 210 18.48 -7.09 16.75
CA SER A 210 17.88 -8.36 16.32
C SER A 210 18.68 -9.08 15.24
N SER A 211 18.92 -10.37 15.47
CA SER A 211 19.57 -11.28 14.50
C SER A 211 18.75 -11.43 13.20
N LYS A 212 17.42 -11.35 13.29
CA LYS A 212 16.52 -11.43 12.12
C LYS A 212 16.80 -10.29 11.14
N PHE A 213 16.83 -9.04 11.62
CA PHE A 213 17.14 -7.89 10.75
C PHE A 213 18.52 -8.00 10.10
N ARG A 214 19.51 -8.54 10.83
CA ARG A 214 20.86 -8.81 10.27
C ARG A 214 20.84 -9.87 9.19
N SER A 215 20.06 -10.94 9.36
CA SER A 215 19.92 -11.98 8.34
C SER A 215 19.24 -11.46 7.09
N ASP A 216 18.19 -10.64 7.24
CA ASP A 216 17.47 -10.02 6.12
C ASP A 216 18.38 -9.10 5.31
N LEU A 217 19.19 -8.27 5.98
CA LEU A 217 20.17 -7.41 5.32
C LEU A 217 21.24 -8.23 4.59
N ARG A 218 21.75 -9.30 5.21
CA ARG A 218 22.75 -10.19 4.57
C ARG A 218 22.16 -10.87 3.34
N ALA A 219 20.95 -11.37 3.43
CA ALA A 219 20.28 -12.03 2.32
C ALA A 219 20.02 -11.09 1.14
N LEU A 220 19.68 -9.82 1.40
CA LEU A 220 19.56 -8.78 0.37
C LEU A 220 20.84 -8.64 -0.46
N LEU A 221 22.01 -8.71 0.19
CA LEU A 221 23.31 -8.51 -0.46
C LEU A 221 23.83 -9.78 -1.16
N THR A 222 23.43 -10.97 -0.70
CA THR A 222 24.03 -12.24 -1.15
C THR A 222 23.18 -13.02 -2.14
N THR A 223 21.87 -12.87 -2.11
CA THR A 223 20.94 -13.68 -2.92
C THR A 223 19.84 -12.86 -3.55
N PRO A 224 20.13 -11.94 -4.50
CA PRO A 224 19.09 -11.18 -5.19
C PRO A 224 18.21 -12.12 -6.01
N ASP A 225 16.88 -12.03 -5.81
CA ASP A 225 15.89 -12.73 -6.62
C ASP A 225 15.32 -11.77 -7.66
N PRO A 226 15.32 -12.13 -8.96
CA PRO A 226 14.79 -11.28 -10.02
C PRO A 226 13.34 -10.86 -9.80
N TRP A 227 12.48 -11.74 -9.23
CA TRP A 227 11.08 -11.41 -8.94
C TRP A 227 10.95 -10.45 -7.78
N GLN A 228 11.78 -10.59 -6.75
CA GLN A 228 11.84 -9.62 -5.65
C GLN A 228 12.36 -8.27 -6.11
N LEU A 229 13.35 -8.23 -7.00
CA LEU A 229 13.86 -6.98 -7.58
C LEU A 229 12.77 -6.31 -8.43
N PHE A 230 12.08 -7.06 -9.29
CA PHE A 230 10.97 -6.54 -10.08
C PHE A 230 9.84 -6.01 -9.18
N ALA A 231 9.48 -6.73 -8.11
CA ALA A 231 8.53 -6.28 -7.12
C ALA A 231 8.97 -4.99 -6.44
N ALA A 232 10.25 -4.91 -6.03
CA ALA A 232 10.79 -3.72 -5.37
C ALA A 232 10.74 -2.48 -6.27
N VAL A 233 11.11 -2.60 -7.53
CA VAL A 233 11.02 -1.49 -8.51
C VAL A 233 9.57 -1.09 -8.75
N SER A 234 8.67 -2.07 -8.91
CA SER A 234 7.24 -1.81 -9.10
C SER A 234 6.61 -1.12 -7.88
N ILE A 235 6.94 -1.55 -6.64
CA ILE A 235 6.50 -0.89 -5.40
C ILE A 235 7.02 0.55 -5.38
N SER A 236 8.27 0.75 -5.71
CA SER A 236 8.91 2.08 -5.66
C SER A 236 8.27 3.05 -6.64
N ALA A 237 8.10 2.63 -7.89
CA ALA A 237 7.41 3.43 -8.90
C ALA A 237 5.95 3.71 -8.51
N GLY A 238 5.24 2.68 -8.00
CA GLY A 238 3.88 2.81 -7.50
C GLY A 238 3.78 3.80 -6.33
N GLN A 239 4.72 3.77 -5.40
CA GLN A 239 4.75 4.68 -4.27
C GLN A 239 5.03 6.13 -4.70
N ILE A 240 5.97 6.35 -5.62
CA ILE A 240 6.24 7.69 -6.17
C ILE A 240 5.01 8.21 -6.91
N SER A 241 4.38 7.39 -7.78
CA SER A 241 3.13 7.75 -8.46
C SER A 241 2.01 8.10 -7.50
N GLN A 242 1.92 7.40 -6.37
CA GLN A 242 0.96 7.67 -5.29
C GLN A 242 1.22 9.01 -4.61
N PHE A 243 2.48 9.35 -4.32
CA PHE A 243 2.84 10.67 -3.81
C PHE A 243 2.53 11.77 -4.84
N MET A 244 2.84 11.55 -6.13
CA MET A 244 2.50 12.49 -7.19
C MET A 244 0.99 12.71 -7.31
N ALA A 245 0.19 11.65 -7.22
CA ALA A 245 -1.27 11.74 -7.25
C ALA A 245 -1.83 12.60 -6.12
N LEU A 246 -1.25 12.53 -4.91
CA LEU A 246 -1.68 13.32 -3.74
C LEU A 246 -1.49 14.83 -3.92
N ASN A 247 -0.67 15.28 -4.86
CA ASN A 247 -0.59 16.70 -5.19
C ASN A 247 -1.85 17.22 -5.92
N TYR A 248 -2.61 16.33 -6.55
CA TYR A 248 -3.73 16.70 -7.41
C TYR A 248 -5.10 16.28 -6.85
N ILE A 249 -5.15 15.20 -6.05
CA ILE A 249 -6.40 14.64 -5.54
C ILE A 249 -6.35 14.46 -4.02
N GLY A 250 -7.54 14.39 -3.41
CA GLY A 250 -7.68 14.13 -1.98
C GLY A 250 -7.29 12.71 -1.58
N VAL A 251 -7.03 12.55 -0.30
CA VAL A 251 -6.58 11.28 0.30
C VAL A 251 -7.63 10.18 0.14
N GLY A 252 -8.90 10.50 0.39
CA GLY A 252 -10.01 9.56 0.24
C GLY A 252 -10.13 9.07 -1.20
N ARG A 253 -10.12 10.00 -2.18
CA ARG A 253 -10.19 9.70 -3.61
C ARG A 253 -9.02 8.83 -4.07
N LEU A 254 -7.78 9.18 -3.68
CA LEU A 254 -6.61 8.37 -3.95
C LEU A 254 -6.76 6.94 -3.43
N ALA A 255 -7.15 6.78 -2.18
CA ALA A 255 -7.22 5.46 -1.54
C ALA A 255 -8.27 4.55 -2.20
N ILE A 256 -9.39 5.12 -2.64
CA ILE A 256 -10.44 4.39 -3.37
C ILE A 256 -9.94 3.95 -4.74
N ILE A 257 -9.35 4.85 -5.53
CA ILE A 257 -8.82 4.51 -6.85
C ILE A 257 -7.70 3.47 -6.73
N ASN A 258 -6.82 3.65 -5.75
CA ASN A 258 -5.69 2.74 -5.53
C ASN A 258 -6.13 1.32 -5.12
N SER A 259 -7.32 1.15 -4.55
CA SER A 259 -7.86 -0.18 -4.22
C SER A 259 -8.17 -1.04 -5.46
N ALA A 260 -8.16 -0.47 -6.68
CA ALA A 260 -8.18 -1.22 -7.94
C ALA A 260 -7.03 -2.25 -8.03
N GLU A 261 -5.92 -2.04 -7.32
CA GLU A 261 -4.78 -2.98 -7.28
C GLU A 261 -5.21 -4.42 -7.01
N ILE A 262 -6.25 -4.61 -6.19
CA ILE A 262 -6.75 -5.93 -5.76
C ILE A 262 -7.31 -6.71 -6.96
N PHE A 263 -8.11 -6.03 -7.77
CA PHE A 263 -8.74 -6.62 -8.93
C PHE A 263 -7.71 -6.79 -10.05
N LEU A 264 -6.89 -5.78 -10.28
CA LEU A 264 -5.80 -5.84 -11.26
C LEU A 264 -4.86 -7.00 -10.96
N SER A 265 -4.45 -7.20 -9.69
CA SER A 265 -3.58 -8.32 -9.33
C SER A 265 -4.25 -9.67 -9.58
N SER A 266 -5.54 -9.83 -9.28
CA SER A 266 -6.27 -11.08 -9.53
C SER A 266 -6.32 -11.44 -11.02
N TYR A 267 -6.61 -10.48 -11.89
CA TYR A 267 -6.66 -10.72 -13.34
C TYR A 267 -5.27 -10.90 -13.97
N LEU A 268 -4.29 -10.10 -13.56
CA LEU A 268 -2.91 -10.24 -14.03
C LEU A 268 -2.30 -11.58 -13.64
N ALA A 269 -2.63 -12.11 -12.44
CA ALA A 269 -2.19 -13.42 -11.99
C ALA A 269 -2.66 -14.54 -12.93
N VAL A 270 -3.86 -14.42 -13.48
CA VAL A 270 -4.42 -15.39 -14.43
C VAL A 270 -3.87 -15.19 -15.84
N ILE A 271 -3.93 -13.95 -16.35
CA ILE A 271 -3.69 -13.66 -17.78
C ILE A 271 -2.19 -13.72 -18.11
N ILE A 272 -1.36 -13.04 -17.32
CA ILE A 272 0.07 -12.89 -17.63
C ILE A 272 0.88 -13.99 -16.97
N PHE A 273 0.68 -14.20 -15.66
CA PHE A 273 1.54 -15.09 -14.90
C PHE A 273 1.04 -16.54 -14.86
N LYS A 274 -0.23 -16.79 -15.24
CA LYS A 274 -0.86 -18.12 -15.26
C LYS A 274 -0.66 -18.90 -13.95
N THR A 275 -0.62 -18.16 -12.84
CA THR A 275 -0.36 -18.71 -11.50
C THR A 275 -1.62 -19.12 -10.77
N GLU A 276 -2.78 -18.62 -11.21
CA GLU A 276 -4.07 -18.85 -10.57
C GLU A 276 -5.16 -19.24 -11.59
N ARG A 277 -6.27 -19.77 -11.09
CA ARG A 277 -7.48 -20.05 -11.88
C ARG A 277 -8.27 -18.77 -12.09
N TRP A 278 -9.14 -18.75 -13.11
CA TRP A 278 -10.05 -17.62 -13.37
C TRP A 278 -10.86 -17.28 -12.11
N PRO A 279 -11.07 -15.97 -11.85
CA PRO A 279 -11.87 -15.51 -10.73
C PRO A 279 -13.28 -16.11 -10.74
N SER A 280 -13.85 -16.38 -9.56
CA SER A 280 -15.23 -16.82 -9.42
C SER A 280 -16.22 -15.73 -9.92
N GLN A 281 -17.45 -16.13 -10.19
CA GLN A 281 -18.51 -15.19 -10.57
C GLN A 281 -18.72 -14.09 -9.51
N LEU A 282 -18.56 -14.42 -8.22
CA LEU A 282 -18.64 -13.45 -7.14
C LEU A 282 -17.50 -12.41 -7.21
N ILE A 283 -16.28 -12.84 -7.54
CA ILE A 283 -15.14 -11.93 -7.73
C ILE A 283 -15.35 -11.09 -8.98
N ALA A 284 -15.89 -11.64 -10.06
CA ALA A 284 -16.22 -10.86 -11.27
C ALA A 284 -17.28 -9.77 -10.99
N LEU A 285 -18.34 -10.10 -10.25
CA LEU A 285 -19.34 -9.13 -9.79
C LEU A 285 -18.73 -8.08 -8.87
N ALA A 286 -17.91 -8.50 -7.91
CA ALA A 286 -17.19 -7.59 -7.02
C ALA A 286 -16.30 -6.62 -7.81
N THR A 287 -15.62 -7.10 -8.86
CA THR A 287 -14.80 -6.25 -9.74
C THR A 287 -15.65 -5.21 -10.47
N ALA A 288 -16.80 -5.61 -10.99
CA ALA A 288 -17.72 -4.69 -11.67
C ALA A 288 -18.24 -3.59 -10.74
N LEU A 289 -18.66 -3.95 -9.51
CA LEU A 289 -19.08 -2.99 -8.48
C LEU A 289 -17.94 -2.05 -8.07
N ALA A 290 -16.74 -2.58 -7.86
CA ALA A 290 -15.58 -1.76 -7.53
C ALA A 290 -15.22 -0.79 -8.65
N THR A 291 -15.23 -1.24 -9.90
CA THR A 291 -14.97 -0.39 -11.07
C THR A 291 -15.98 0.74 -11.18
N ALA A 292 -17.28 0.43 -11.02
CA ALA A 292 -18.33 1.44 -10.98
C ALA A 292 -18.11 2.43 -9.82
N GLY A 293 -17.76 1.94 -8.63
CA GLY A 293 -17.45 2.77 -7.47
C GLY A 293 -16.26 3.70 -7.71
N ILE A 294 -15.18 3.21 -8.31
CA ILE A 294 -14.00 4.00 -8.66
C ILE A 294 -14.36 5.10 -9.67
N ILE A 295 -15.13 4.77 -10.70
CA ILE A 295 -15.58 5.75 -11.71
C ILE A 295 -16.39 6.86 -11.05
N LEU A 296 -17.37 6.52 -10.19
CA LEU A 296 -18.16 7.52 -9.45
C LEU A 296 -17.32 8.46 -8.61
N VAL A 297 -16.32 7.91 -7.89
CA VAL A 297 -15.39 8.73 -7.10
C VAL A 297 -14.49 9.60 -7.98
N ALA A 298 -14.10 9.10 -9.16
CA ALA A 298 -13.24 9.83 -10.08
C ALA A 298 -13.98 10.93 -10.87
N THR A 299 -15.30 10.84 -11.01
CA THR A 299 -16.12 11.81 -11.76
C THR A 299 -16.85 12.81 -10.85
N GLY A 300 -17.03 12.52 -9.59
CA GLY A 300 -17.64 13.39 -8.57
C GLY A 300 -16.63 14.11 -7.72
#